data_a170cd7b34a6feddfc19b9800b788701
#
_entry.id   a170cd7b34a6feddfc19b9800b788701
#
_cell.length_a   1.000
_cell.length_b   1.000
_cell.length_c   1.000
_cell.angle_alpha   90.00
_cell.angle_beta   90.00
_cell.angle_gamma   90.00
#
_symmetry.space_group_name_H-M   'P 1'
#
loop_
_entity.id
_entity.type
_entity.pdbx_description
1 polymer ?
#
loop_
_entity_poly.entity_id
_entity_poly.type
_entity_poly.pdbx_seq_one_letter_code
_entity_poly.pdbx_strand_id
1 'polypeptide(L)'
;MKVSFFVAKRYLWSEKSHQLIQLISWISLASILVCTAALFIVLSVFNGLQSYIGSRFNAFHADVEITASKGKTFALTEKQLAALRGLEGVEYLSEVCSDMAVLSYEDRQFIARLKGVAPDYYRMKRLDTTLYKGVFATESGDFPLAVLGAGVEQKLHCGIADYISNKLVVHYPKRSQRLMAANPMQGIQSEQLTPVGCFFSATEYDASYVFTSLQFMQRLTGHEGEVTSVELRVSPKIPVRKVVASVEALLGNGYQVLDQYQQEADMYKVMRSEKWAIFAILSFILLIASFNMIGMMAVLVLDKKKDVGIFYAMGAETSFIRKVFVQEGLLIAGVGTFAGMLLGFAVCWAQKTFHLIRLGAGGTPYPVEIHGMDMLAISAVVLCITLPAMLIPVIRISDRLFKNIRHE
;
A
#
# COMPACT_ATOMS: atom_id res chain seq x y z
N MET A 1 16.09 -38.31 20.25
CA MET A 1 16.82 -37.36 19.42
C MET A 1 17.60 -38.17 18.40
N LYS A 2 17.45 -37.93 17.11
CA LYS A 2 18.14 -38.75 16.08
C LYS A 2 19.64 -38.47 16.13
N VAL A 3 20.47 -39.49 16.14
CA VAL A 3 21.95 -39.41 16.25
C VAL A 3 22.54 -38.47 15.20
N SER A 4 21.99 -38.42 13.99
CA SER A 4 22.39 -37.50 12.92
C SER A 4 22.31 -36.03 13.31
N PHE A 5 21.26 -35.60 14.02
CA PHE A 5 21.08 -34.23 14.48
C PHE A 5 22.09 -33.84 15.56
N PHE A 6 22.40 -34.78 16.46
CA PHE A 6 23.43 -34.56 17.48
C PHE A 6 24.81 -34.34 16.85
N VAL A 7 25.15 -35.16 15.86
CA VAL A 7 26.43 -35.03 15.12
C VAL A 7 26.48 -33.69 14.36
N ALA A 8 25.41 -33.32 13.63
CA ALA A 8 25.31 -32.05 12.89
C ALA A 8 25.50 -30.85 13.82
N LYS A 9 24.80 -30.83 14.98
CA LYS A 9 24.97 -29.75 15.97
C LYS A 9 26.40 -29.64 16.49
N ARG A 10 27.06 -30.78 16.74
CA ARG A 10 28.44 -30.81 17.24
C ARG A 10 29.44 -30.37 16.17
N TYR A 11 29.19 -30.61 14.90
CA TYR A 11 30.03 -30.13 13.80
C TYR A 11 30.00 -28.63 13.69
N LEU A 12 28.84 -28.03 13.81
CA LEU A 12 28.66 -26.57 13.73
C LEU A 12 29.41 -25.81 14.85
N TRP A 13 29.60 -26.41 16.04
CA TRP A 13 30.19 -25.79 17.22
C TRP A 13 31.57 -26.35 17.58
N SER A 14 32.20 -27.13 16.68
CA SER A 14 33.47 -27.79 16.97
C SER A 14 34.65 -26.81 16.79
N GLU A 15 35.39 -26.53 17.84
CA GLU A 15 36.62 -25.68 17.84
C GLU A 15 37.81 -26.30 17.07
N LYS A 16 37.77 -27.57 16.69
CA LYS A 16 38.85 -28.30 16.01
C LYS A 16 38.77 -28.25 14.47
N SER A 17 37.81 -27.53 13.90
CA SER A 17 37.72 -27.28 12.46
C SER A 17 38.77 -26.24 12.02
N HIS A 18 39.31 -26.37 10.78
CA HIS A 18 40.18 -25.37 10.22
C HIS A 18 39.55 -23.97 10.24
N GLN A 19 40.25 -22.94 10.73
CA GLN A 19 39.71 -21.57 10.90
C GLN A 19 39.03 -21.03 9.64
N LEU A 20 39.51 -21.42 8.45
CA LEU A 20 38.93 -21.00 7.17
C LEU A 20 37.50 -21.54 6.97
N ILE A 21 37.19 -22.79 7.37
CA ILE A 21 35.90 -23.41 7.18
C ILE A 21 34.87 -22.77 8.12
N GLN A 22 35.31 -22.51 9.35
CA GLN A 22 34.46 -21.81 10.31
C GLN A 22 34.12 -20.38 9.83
N LEU A 23 35.10 -19.66 9.24
CA LEU A 23 34.86 -18.34 8.64
C LEU A 23 33.83 -18.39 7.51
N ILE A 24 33.96 -19.36 6.59
CA ILE A 24 33.03 -19.52 5.46
C ILE A 24 31.60 -19.83 5.98
N SER A 25 31.48 -20.67 7.02
CA SER A 25 30.20 -20.98 7.65
C SER A 25 29.55 -19.73 8.28
N TRP A 26 30.34 -18.89 8.97
CA TRP A 26 29.86 -17.63 9.53
C TRP A 26 29.44 -16.62 8.44
N ILE A 27 30.17 -16.55 7.33
CA ILE A 27 29.81 -15.70 6.19
C ILE A 27 28.47 -16.16 5.59
N SER A 28 28.27 -17.46 5.42
CA SER A 28 27.02 -18.01 4.89
C SER A 28 25.84 -17.74 5.83
N LEU A 29 26.03 -17.92 7.14
CA LEU A 29 25.02 -17.61 8.15
C LEU A 29 24.69 -16.13 8.16
N ALA A 30 25.70 -15.25 8.14
CA ALA A 30 25.54 -13.80 8.11
C ALA A 30 24.80 -13.34 6.84
N SER A 31 25.11 -13.94 5.68
CA SER A 31 24.42 -13.64 4.42
C SER A 31 22.91 -13.95 4.50
N ILE A 32 22.53 -15.12 5.02
CA ILE A 32 21.13 -15.52 5.21
C ILE A 32 20.45 -14.58 6.22
N LEU A 33 21.14 -14.27 7.34
CA LEU A 33 20.62 -13.39 8.38
C LEU A 33 20.32 -11.99 7.80
N VAL A 34 21.28 -11.37 7.11
CA VAL A 34 21.14 -10.02 6.55
C VAL A 34 20.03 -9.99 5.49
N CYS A 35 20.01 -10.97 4.57
CA CYS A 35 18.96 -11.03 3.53
C CYS A 35 17.57 -11.24 4.15
N THR A 36 17.45 -12.09 5.16
CA THR A 36 16.17 -12.33 5.84
C THR A 36 15.72 -11.08 6.61
N ALA A 37 16.65 -10.40 7.30
CA ALA A 37 16.35 -9.15 8.00
C ALA A 37 15.92 -8.05 7.02
N ALA A 38 16.59 -7.93 5.88
CA ALA A 38 16.23 -6.97 4.84
C ALA A 38 14.83 -7.25 4.27
N LEU A 39 14.52 -8.51 3.93
CA LEU A 39 13.18 -8.92 3.49
C LEU A 39 12.12 -8.54 4.52
N PHE A 40 12.37 -8.83 5.80
CA PHE A 40 11.44 -8.53 6.88
C PHE A 40 11.19 -7.02 7.02
N ILE A 41 12.26 -6.23 7.10
CA ILE A 41 12.19 -4.77 7.26
C ILE A 41 11.45 -4.14 6.09
N VAL A 42 11.83 -4.49 4.87
CA VAL A 42 11.26 -3.89 3.66
C VAL A 42 9.78 -4.22 3.52
N LEU A 43 9.37 -5.47 3.74
CA LEU A 43 7.94 -5.84 3.68
C LEU A 43 7.13 -5.15 4.78
N SER A 44 7.66 -5.04 6.01
CA SER A 44 6.99 -4.35 7.11
C SER A 44 6.84 -2.84 6.85
N VAL A 45 7.84 -2.23 6.23
CA VAL A 45 7.81 -0.82 5.79
C VAL A 45 6.76 -0.61 4.69
N PHE A 46 6.70 -1.50 3.70
CA PHE A 46 5.70 -1.43 2.63
C PHE A 46 4.26 -1.57 3.16
N ASN A 47 4.03 -2.50 4.08
CA ASN A 47 2.73 -2.65 4.72
C ASN A 47 2.33 -1.38 5.47
N GLY A 48 3.25 -0.83 6.24
CA GLY A 48 3.02 0.42 6.98
C GLY A 48 2.75 1.60 6.05
N LEU A 49 3.50 1.72 4.96
CA LEU A 49 3.28 2.77 3.96
C LEU A 49 1.91 2.61 3.28
N GLN A 50 1.53 1.38 2.91
CA GLN A 50 0.24 1.08 2.31
C GLN A 50 -0.93 1.44 3.26
N SER A 51 -0.82 1.08 4.53
CA SER A 51 -1.80 1.42 5.56
C SER A 51 -1.88 2.94 5.80
N TYR A 52 -0.72 3.61 5.86
CA TYR A 52 -0.63 5.07 6.04
C TYR A 52 -1.29 5.82 4.87
N ILE A 53 -0.95 5.45 3.64
CA ILE A 53 -1.56 6.03 2.44
C ILE A 53 -3.06 5.78 2.46
N GLY A 54 -3.49 4.53 2.67
CA GLY A 54 -4.91 4.18 2.75
C GLY A 54 -5.67 5.00 3.80
N SER A 55 -5.11 5.20 4.99
CA SER A 55 -5.75 6.00 6.04
C SER A 55 -5.93 7.48 5.69
N ARG A 56 -5.02 8.04 4.91
CA ARG A 56 -5.08 9.44 4.43
C ARG A 56 -6.13 9.61 3.34
N PHE A 57 -6.19 8.68 2.41
CA PHE A 57 -7.20 8.70 1.35
C PHE A 57 -8.62 8.47 1.89
N ASN A 58 -8.77 7.65 2.93
CA ASN A 58 -10.08 7.37 3.54
C ASN A 58 -10.77 8.63 4.12
N ALA A 59 -10.04 9.71 4.39
CA ALA A 59 -10.65 10.96 4.83
C ALA A 59 -11.49 11.63 3.72
N PHE A 60 -11.15 11.41 2.43
CA PHE A 60 -11.80 12.03 1.28
C PHE A 60 -12.66 11.08 0.44
N HIS A 61 -12.39 9.76 0.49
CA HIS A 61 -13.20 8.77 -0.21
C HIS A 61 -14.42 8.33 0.60
N ALA A 62 -15.51 8.10 -0.11
CA ALA A 62 -16.69 7.49 0.48
C ALA A 62 -16.40 6.03 0.88
N ASP A 63 -17.11 5.53 1.89
CA ASP A 63 -17.05 4.11 2.22
C ASP A 63 -17.61 3.28 1.06
N VAL A 64 -18.64 3.81 0.40
CA VAL A 64 -19.21 3.30 -0.85
C VAL A 64 -19.51 4.48 -1.76
N GLU A 65 -19.09 4.40 -3.00
CA GLU A 65 -19.38 5.37 -4.06
C GLU A 65 -20.20 4.70 -5.17
N ILE A 66 -21.28 5.32 -5.56
CA ILE A 66 -22.15 4.88 -6.65
C ILE A 66 -21.95 5.83 -7.82
N THR A 67 -21.58 5.30 -8.97
CA THR A 67 -21.36 6.05 -10.22
C THR A 67 -22.17 5.45 -11.36
N ALA A 68 -22.32 6.17 -12.47
CA ALA A 68 -22.96 5.64 -13.66
C ALA A 68 -22.08 4.56 -14.32
N SER A 69 -22.67 3.43 -14.75
CA SER A 69 -21.94 2.44 -15.57
C SER A 69 -21.61 2.97 -16.96
N LYS A 70 -22.39 3.90 -17.50
CA LYS A 70 -22.20 4.54 -18.79
C LYS A 70 -22.50 6.03 -18.69
N GLY A 71 -21.62 6.87 -19.21
CA GLY A 71 -21.76 8.32 -19.12
C GLY A 71 -21.00 8.89 -17.91
N LYS A 72 -21.19 10.19 -17.68
CA LYS A 72 -20.52 10.94 -16.60
C LYS A 72 -21.46 11.30 -15.46
N THR A 73 -22.74 11.45 -15.80
CA THR A 73 -23.79 11.87 -14.87
C THR A 73 -24.98 10.91 -14.92
N PHE A 74 -25.75 10.87 -13.84
CA PHE A 74 -26.97 10.12 -13.73
C PHE A 74 -27.93 10.79 -12.76
N ALA A 75 -29.21 10.44 -12.82
CA ALA A 75 -30.22 10.86 -11.86
C ALA A 75 -30.77 9.66 -11.10
N LEU A 76 -30.92 9.78 -9.79
CA LEU A 76 -31.66 8.84 -8.98
C LEU A 76 -33.04 9.39 -8.65
N THR A 77 -34.02 8.51 -8.66
CA THR A 77 -35.39 8.87 -8.22
C THR A 77 -35.40 9.04 -6.70
N GLU A 78 -36.31 9.88 -6.19
CA GLU A 78 -36.51 10.04 -4.74
C GLU A 78 -36.77 8.72 -4.03
N LYS A 79 -37.45 7.77 -4.70
CA LYS A 79 -37.69 6.42 -4.16
C LYS A 79 -36.39 5.63 -3.99
N GLN A 80 -35.45 5.75 -4.96
CA GLN A 80 -34.13 5.08 -4.86
C GLN A 80 -33.28 5.71 -3.78
N LEU A 81 -33.28 7.04 -3.67
CA LEU A 81 -32.56 7.74 -2.61
C LEU A 81 -33.09 7.40 -1.22
N ALA A 82 -34.43 7.34 -1.06
CA ALA A 82 -35.05 6.92 0.19
C ALA A 82 -34.72 5.46 0.54
N ALA A 83 -34.75 4.56 -0.47
CA ALA A 83 -34.39 3.16 -0.28
C ALA A 83 -32.89 3.00 0.12
N LEU A 84 -31.97 3.76 -0.50
CA LEU A 84 -30.57 3.75 -0.15
C LEU A 84 -30.32 4.25 1.29
N ARG A 85 -31.02 5.32 1.71
CA ARG A 85 -30.95 5.82 3.10
C ARG A 85 -31.52 4.83 4.12
N GLY A 86 -32.45 3.98 3.71
CA GLY A 86 -33.06 2.95 4.56
C GLY A 86 -32.27 1.65 4.65
N LEU A 87 -31.21 1.47 3.90
CA LEU A 87 -30.38 0.26 3.94
C LEU A 87 -29.68 0.09 5.29
N GLU A 88 -29.69 -1.13 5.81
CA GLU A 88 -28.98 -1.48 7.04
C GLU A 88 -27.47 -1.18 6.89
N GLY A 89 -26.96 -0.29 7.74
CA GLY A 89 -25.54 0.09 7.75
C GLY A 89 -25.21 1.38 7.03
N VAL A 90 -26.13 2.04 6.35
CA VAL A 90 -25.93 3.37 5.79
C VAL A 90 -26.20 4.41 6.89
N GLU A 91 -25.19 5.17 7.27
CA GLU A 91 -25.33 6.26 8.26
C GLU A 91 -25.63 7.60 7.59
N TYR A 92 -24.99 7.89 6.47
CA TYR A 92 -25.16 9.11 5.69
C TYR A 92 -25.14 8.82 4.20
N LEU A 93 -25.85 9.63 3.44
CA LEU A 93 -25.86 9.63 1.98
C LEU A 93 -25.75 11.07 1.51
N SER A 94 -24.83 11.32 0.58
CA SER A 94 -24.69 12.61 -0.10
C SER A 94 -24.66 12.44 -1.60
N GLU A 95 -25.40 13.26 -2.29
CA GLU A 95 -25.32 13.44 -3.72
C GLU A 95 -24.15 14.36 -4.03
N VAL A 96 -23.39 14.05 -5.08
CA VAL A 96 -22.18 14.77 -5.45
C VAL A 96 -22.15 15.04 -6.95
N CYS A 97 -21.84 16.29 -7.30
CA CYS A 97 -21.54 16.69 -8.67
C CYS A 97 -20.11 17.21 -8.73
N SER A 98 -19.22 16.52 -9.46
CA SER A 98 -17.81 16.86 -9.50
C SER A 98 -17.29 16.94 -10.92
N ASP A 99 -16.59 18.03 -11.25
CA ASP A 99 -15.90 18.20 -12.52
C ASP A 99 -14.67 19.11 -12.40
N MET A 100 -13.83 19.10 -13.45
CA MET A 100 -12.68 20.00 -13.58
C MET A 100 -13.14 21.35 -14.12
N ALA A 101 -12.67 22.44 -13.48
CA ALA A 101 -12.91 23.79 -13.94
C ALA A 101 -11.65 24.64 -13.79
N VAL A 102 -11.59 25.75 -14.54
CA VAL A 102 -10.53 26.74 -14.40
C VAL A 102 -10.99 27.78 -13.37
N LEU A 103 -10.22 27.91 -12.31
CA LEU A 103 -10.39 28.94 -11.30
C LEU A 103 -9.50 30.13 -11.66
N SER A 104 -10.04 31.33 -11.57
CA SER A 104 -9.31 32.56 -11.81
C SER A 104 -9.48 33.52 -10.63
N TYR A 105 -8.38 34.03 -10.13
CA TYR A 105 -8.34 35.04 -9.09
C TYR A 105 -7.31 36.08 -9.48
N GLU A 106 -7.75 37.34 -9.69
CA GLU A 106 -6.94 38.39 -10.28
C GLU A 106 -6.29 37.91 -11.60
N ASP A 107 -4.96 37.99 -11.72
CA ASP A 107 -4.20 37.58 -12.91
C ASP A 107 -3.77 36.11 -12.87
N ARG A 108 -4.20 35.33 -11.87
CA ARG A 108 -3.80 33.94 -11.68
C ARG A 108 -4.91 32.99 -12.06
N GLN A 109 -4.52 31.90 -12.72
CA GLN A 109 -5.44 30.85 -13.12
C GLN A 109 -4.92 29.48 -12.66
N PHE A 110 -5.83 28.62 -12.25
CA PHE A 110 -5.52 27.29 -11.83
C PHE A 110 -6.66 26.31 -12.17
N ILE A 111 -6.31 25.13 -12.67
CA ILE A 111 -7.29 24.07 -12.92
C ILE A 111 -7.47 23.26 -11.64
N ALA A 112 -8.70 23.25 -11.14
CA ALA A 112 -9.05 22.49 -9.95
C ALA A 112 -10.28 21.61 -10.20
N ARG A 113 -10.42 20.57 -9.40
CA ARG A 113 -11.62 19.75 -9.35
C ARG A 113 -12.60 20.37 -8.36
N LEU A 114 -13.69 20.88 -8.88
CA LEU A 114 -14.79 21.35 -8.06
C LEU A 114 -15.68 20.17 -7.66
N LYS A 115 -16.03 20.09 -6.39
CA LYS A 115 -16.90 19.06 -5.83
C LYS A 115 -18.09 19.73 -5.16
N GLY A 116 -19.22 19.73 -5.84
CA GLY A 116 -20.51 20.20 -5.33
C GLY A 116 -21.12 19.15 -4.42
N VAL A 117 -21.39 19.53 -3.18
CA VAL A 117 -21.87 18.64 -2.12
C VAL A 117 -23.04 19.24 -1.36
N ALA A 118 -23.79 18.43 -0.64
CA ALA A 118 -24.85 18.89 0.27
C ALA A 118 -24.24 19.66 1.47
N PRO A 119 -24.99 20.57 2.11
CA PRO A 119 -24.48 21.41 3.21
C PRO A 119 -23.95 20.62 4.42
N ASP A 120 -24.51 19.45 4.67
CA ASP A 120 -24.15 18.57 5.78
C ASP A 120 -23.03 17.57 5.45
N TYR A 121 -22.42 17.64 4.26
CA TYR A 121 -21.35 16.77 3.79
C TYR A 121 -20.14 16.72 4.74
N TYR A 122 -19.84 17.82 5.45
CA TYR A 122 -18.76 17.85 6.42
C TYR A 122 -18.93 16.83 7.57
N ARG A 123 -20.20 16.55 7.96
CA ARG A 123 -20.53 15.52 8.98
C ARG A 123 -20.25 14.12 8.49
N MET A 124 -20.45 13.89 7.20
CA MET A 124 -20.19 12.61 6.56
C MET A 124 -18.70 12.26 6.57
N LYS A 125 -17.81 13.23 6.35
CA LYS A 125 -16.41 13.01 6.03
C LYS A 125 -15.41 13.47 7.10
N ARG A 126 -15.83 13.96 8.26
CA ARG A 126 -14.96 14.57 9.27
C ARG A 126 -14.00 15.61 8.67
N LEU A 127 -14.45 16.34 7.65
CA LEU A 127 -13.68 17.40 7.01
C LEU A 127 -13.40 18.58 7.97
N ASP A 128 -14.20 18.69 9.03
CA ASP A 128 -13.98 19.58 10.16
C ASP A 128 -12.60 19.41 10.80
N THR A 129 -12.07 18.19 10.86
CA THR A 129 -10.74 17.90 11.43
C THR A 129 -9.59 18.28 10.50
N THR A 130 -9.86 18.50 9.21
CA THR A 130 -8.86 18.90 8.21
C THR A 130 -8.91 20.42 7.91
N LEU A 131 -9.89 21.13 8.46
CA LEU A 131 -10.02 22.56 8.25
C LEU A 131 -8.83 23.30 8.88
N TYR A 132 -8.09 24.03 8.04
CA TYR A 132 -6.89 24.76 8.43
C TYR A 132 -7.19 26.25 8.71
N LYS A 133 -8.09 26.86 7.92
CA LYS A 133 -8.54 28.26 8.07
C LYS A 133 -10.02 28.38 7.75
N GLY A 134 -10.72 29.33 8.35
CA GLY A 134 -12.11 29.67 8.06
C GLY A 134 -13.12 28.62 8.54
N VAL A 135 -14.19 28.44 7.77
CA VAL A 135 -15.31 27.53 8.08
C VAL A 135 -15.61 26.63 6.90
N PHE A 136 -16.10 25.42 7.17
CA PHE A 136 -16.61 24.55 6.13
C PHE A 136 -18.07 24.90 5.85
N ALA A 137 -18.28 25.75 4.86
CA ALA A 137 -19.61 26.12 4.36
C ALA A 137 -19.55 26.16 2.84
N THR A 138 -20.57 25.59 2.19
CA THR A 138 -20.68 25.51 0.74
C THR A 138 -21.68 26.50 0.17
N GLU A 139 -22.55 27.05 1.03
CA GLU A 139 -23.55 28.05 0.67
C GLU A 139 -23.93 28.91 1.88
N SER A 140 -24.42 30.13 1.63
CA SER A 140 -25.05 31.01 2.63
C SER A 140 -26.22 31.70 1.97
N GLY A 141 -27.46 31.19 2.19
CA GLY A 141 -28.61 31.59 1.40
C GLY A 141 -28.39 31.27 -0.07
N ASP A 142 -28.56 32.28 -0.94
CA ASP A 142 -28.37 32.16 -2.40
C ASP A 142 -26.91 32.31 -2.85
N PHE A 143 -25.99 32.60 -1.94
CA PHE A 143 -24.59 32.86 -2.27
C PHE A 143 -23.78 31.55 -2.21
N PRO A 144 -23.18 31.09 -3.34
CA PRO A 144 -22.32 29.94 -3.36
C PRO A 144 -20.97 30.27 -2.72
N LEU A 145 -20.55 29.40 -1.80
CA LEU A 145 -19.30 29.50 -1.08
C LEU A 145 -18.33 28.39 -1.52
N ALA A 146 -17.03 28.63 -1.30
CA ALA A 146 -15.99 27.68 -1.62
C ALA A 146 -15.09 27.38 -0.42
N VAL A 147 -14.75 26.08 -0.25
CA VAL A 147 -13.71 25.62 0.68
C VAL A 147 -12.57 25.07 -0.17
N LEU A 148 -11.43 25.74 -0.13
CA LEU A 148 -10.30 25.47 -0.98
C LEU A 148 -9.33 24.48 -0.33
N GLY A 149 -8.68 23.63 -1.13
CA GLY A 149 -7.49 22.94 -0.67
C GLY A 149 -6.32 23.92 -0.47
N ALA A 150 -5.48 23.70 0.53
CA ALA A 150 -4.37 24.59 0.87
C ALA A 150 -3.41 24.84 -0.31
N GLY A 151 -3.18 23.83 -1.17
CA GLY A 151 -2.38 23.99 -2.37
C GLY A 151 -3.07 24.83 -3.46
N VAL A 152 -4.41 24.80 -3.54
CA VAL A 152 -5.18 25.66 -4.45
C VAL A 152 -5.13 27.10 -3.95
N GLU A 153 -5.37 27.35 -2.65
CA GLU A 153 -5.24 28.67 -2.02
C GLU A 153 -3.85 29.27 -2.26
N GLN A 154 -2.80 28.45 -2.05
CA GLN A 154 -1.42 28.89 -2.24
C GLN A 154 -1.11 29.26 -3.71
N LYS A 155 -1.62 28.52 -4.68
CA LYS A 155 -1.37 28.79 -6.11
C LYS A 155 -2.12 30.03 -6.62
N LEU A 156 -3.34 30.22 -6.15
CA LEU A 156 -4.17 31.37 -6.51
C LEU A 156 -3.84 32.62 -5.68
N HIS A 157 -3.22 32.47 -4.51
CA HIS A 157 -2.99 33.51 -3.50
C HIS A 157 -4.28 34.22 -3.09
N CYS A 158 -5.40 33.53 -3.12
CA CYS A 158 -6.69 34.07 -2.70
C CYS A 158 -6.80 33.99 -1.17
N GLY A 159 -6.89 35.10 -0.50
CA GLY A 159 -7.13 35.17 0.94
C GLY A 159 -8.52 34.64 1.33
N ILE A 160 -8.65 34.04 2.53
CA ILE A 160 -9.93 33.50 3.04
C ILE A 160 -10.64 34.53 3.97
N ALA A 161 -9.98 35.62 4.31
CA ALA A 161 -10.44 36.52 5.37
C ALA A 161 -11.44 37.64 4.91
N ASP A 162 -11.64 37.87 3.63
CA ASP A 162 -12.41 38.97 3.12
C ASP A 162 -13.63 38.53 2.31
N TYR A 163 -14.76 38.34 2.99
CA TYR A 163 -16.03 37.89 2.39
C TYR A 163 -16.59 38.85 1.32
N ILE A 164 -16.14 40.11 1.27
CA ILE A 164 -16.69 41.16 0.40
C ILE A 164 -15.83 41.34 -0.85
N SER A 165 -14.52 41.23 -0.73
CA SER A 165 -13.54 41.55 -1.79
C SER A 165 -13.07 40.35 -2.59
N ASN A 166 -13.05 39.16 -1.99
CA ASN A 166 -12.49 37.94 -2.59
C ASN A 166 -13.53 37.20 -3.41
N LYS A 167 -13.58 37.48 -4.72
CA LYS A 167 -14.42 36.72 -5.65
C LYS A 167 -13.55 35.83 -6.54
N LEU A 168 -13.66 34.55 -6.34
CA LEU A 168 -13.05 33.56 -7.20
C LEU A 168 -13.97 33.36 -8.42
N VAL A 169 -13.43 33.51 -9.63
CA VAL A 169 -14.18 33.25 -10.85
C VAL A 169 -13.93 31.83 -11.33
N VAL A 170 -15.01 31.13 -11.59
CA VAL A 170 -14.98 29.74 -12.11
C VAL A 170 -15.35 29.76 -13.58
N HIS A 171 -14.47 29.28 -14.43
CA HIS A 171 -14.70 29.14 -15.86
C HIS A 171 -14.93 27.67 -16.22
N TYR A 172 -16.06 27.40 -16.87
CA TYR A 172 -16.45 26.08 -17.29
C TYR A 172 -16.90 26.05 -18.76
N PRO A 173 -16.51 25.09 -19.60
CA PRO A 173 -16.90 25.01 -21.00
C PRO A 173 -18.40 24.68 -21.12
N LYS A 174 -19.14 25.47 -21.89
CA LYS A 174 -20.54 25.18 -22.21
C LYS A 174 -20.64 23.94 -23.11
N ARG A 175 -21.62 23.11 -22.85
CA ARG A 175 -21.85 21.83 -23.54
C ARG A 175 -22.27 21.95 -25.03
N SER A 176 -22.56 23.16 -25.52
CA SER A 176 -23.03 23.38 -26.89
C SER A 176 -21.88 23.40 -27.91
N GLN A 177 -21.65 22.32 -28.62
CA GLN A 177 -20.66 22.20 -29.69
C GLN A 177 -20.80 23.27 -30.80
N ARG A 178 -22.02 23.75 -31.08
CA ARG A 178 -22.26 24.78 -32.11
C ARG A 178 -21.73 26.17 -31.73
N LEU A 179 -21.73 26.51 -30.45
CA LEU A 179 -21.24 27.79 -29.97
C LEU A 179 -19.70 27.88 -29.96
N MET A 180 -19.02 26.74 -29.71
CA MET A 180 -17.55 26.69 -29.72
C MET A 180 -16.95 26.89 -31.13
N ALA A 181 -17.65 26.47 -32.19
CA ALA A 181 -17.17 26.63 -33.56
C ALA A 181 -17.28 28.07 -34.10
N ALA A 182 -18.22 28.87 -33.58
CA ALA A 182 -18.47 30.21 -34.06
C ALA A 182 -17.70 31.30 -33.27
N ASN A 183 -17.59 31.16 -31.94
CA ASN A 183 -16.84 32.07 -31.09
C ASN A 183 -16.39 31.35 -29.79
N PRO A 184 -15.11 31.08 -29.61
CA PRO A 184 -14.59 30.33 -28.46
C PRO A 184 -14.93 31.00 -27.09
N MET A 185 -14.99 32.33 -27.04
CA MET A 185 -15.30 33.05 -25.80
C MET A 185 -16.77 32.93 -25.36
N GLN A 186 -17.70 32.69 -26.29
CA GLN A 186 -19.12 32.43 -25.95
C GLN A 186 -19.37 30.99 -25.48
N GLY A 187 -18.40 30.11 -25.66
CA GLY A 187 -18.42 28.74 -25.21
C GLY A 187 -18.02 28.52 -23.73
N ILE A 188 -17.70 29.58 -23.00
CA ILE A 188 -17.30 29.51 -21.60
C ILE A 188 -18.40 30.11 -20.71
N GLN A 189 -18.81 29.38 -19.69
CA GLN A 189 -19.63 29.91 -18.61
C GLN A 189 -18.73 30.35 -17.48
N SER A 190 -18.99 31.53 -16.92
CA SER A 190 -18.22 32.07 -15.81
C SER A 190 -19.17 32.43 -14.67
N GLU A 191 -18.91 31.87 -13.49
CA GLU A 191 -19.66 32.14 -12.27
C GLU A 191 -18.70 32.46 -11.12
N GLN A 192 -19.22 33.12 -10.07
CA GLN A 192 -18.41 33.55 -8.93
C GLN A 192 -18.65 32.67 -7.71
N LEU A 193 -17.56 32.38 -7.00
CA LEU A 193 -17.54 31.72 -5.70
C LEU A 193 -16.84 32.62 -4.67
N THR A 194 -17.27 32.54 -3.42
CA THR A 194 -16.62 33.24 -2.32
C THR A 194 -15.83 32.22 -1.47
N PRO A 195 -14.51 32.32 -1.39
CA PRO A 195 -13.70 31.43 -0.56
C PRO A 195 -13.89 31.79 0.92
N VAL A 196 -14.35 30.80 1.72
CA VAL A 196 -14.67 30.97 3.14
C VAL A 196 -13.87 30.04 4.05
N GLY A 197 -13.22 29.03 3.48
CA GLY A 197 -12.44 28.08 4.23
C GLY A 197 -11.31 27.47 3.41
N CYS A 198 -10.33 26.93 4.13
CA CYS A 198 -9.21 26.21 3.56
C CYS A 198 -8.97 24.93 4.36
N PHE A 199 -8.87 23.79 3.67
CA PHE A 199 -8.55 22.51 4.28
C PHE A 199 -7.13 22.06 3.96
N PHE A 200 -6.54 21.30 4.89
CA PHE A 200 -5.24 20.67 4.74
C PHE A 200 -5.27 19.24 5.24
N SER A 201 -5.08 18.28 4.35
CA SER A 201 -5.12 16.85 4.62
C SER A 201 -3.75 16.18 4.51
N ALA A 202 -2.75 16.91 4.01
CA ALA A 202 -1.44 16.40 3.61
C ALA A 202 -1.53 15.31 2.52
N THR A 203 -2.50 15.46 1.61
CA THR A 203 -2.70 14.61 0.43
C THR A 203 -2.71 15.46 -0.85
N GLU A 204 -2.74 14.83 -2.01
CA GLU A 204 -2.87 15.50 -3.30
C GLU A 204 -4.22 16.22 -3.49
N TYR A 205 -5.23 15.89 -2.66
CA TYR A 205 -6.51 16.63 -2.65
C TYR A 205 -6.35 18.10 -2.28
N ASP A 206 -5.41 18.41 -1.39
CA ASP A 206 -5.09 19.80 -1.02
C ASP A 206 -4.66 20.64 -2.22
N ALA A 207 -4.01 19.99 -3.19
CA ALA A 207 -3.47 20.67 -4.37
C ALA A 207 -4.47 20.83 -5.51
N SER A 208 -5.63 20.15 -5.45
CA SER A 208 -6.50 20.03 -6.62
C SER A 208 -7.99 20.17 -6.35
N TYR A 209 -8.48 20.05 -5.09
CA TYR A 209 -9.92 20.05 -4.81
C TYR A 209 -10.43 21.35 -4.21
N VAL A 210 -11.68 21.68 -4.60
CA VAL A 210 -12.47 22.77 -4.05
C VAL A 210 -13.89 22.29 -3.81
N PHE A 211 -14.40 22.45 -2.59
CA PHE A 211 -15.78 22.11 -2.25
C PHE A 211 -16.68 23.32 -2.44
N THR A 212 -17.88 23.11 -2.98
CA THR A 212 -18.93 24.11 -3.14
C THR A 212 -20.31 23.45 -3.01
N SER A 213 -21.40 24.20 -3.22
CA SER A 213 -22.74 23.63 -3.14
C SER A 213 -23.07 22.77 -4.37
N LEU A 214 -23.88 21.71 -4.15
CA LEU A 214 -24.36 20.85 -5.21
C LEU A 214 -25.12 21.62 -6.28
N GLN A 215 -26.00 22.53 -5.87
CA GLN A 215 -26.79 23.36 -6.78
C GLN A 215 -25.93 24.26 -7.68
N PHE A 216 -24.87 24.85 -7.11
CA PHE A 216 -23.91 25.63 -7.89
C PHE A 216 -23.26 24.79 -8.99
N MET A 217 -22.79 23.58 -8.65
CA MET A 217 -22.15 22.70 -9.63
C MET A 217 -23.13 22.22 -10.70
N GLN A 218 -24.36 21.86 -10.33
CA GLN A 218 -25.40 21.45 -11.28
C GLN A 218 -25.73 22.56 -12.28
N ARG A 219 -25.85 23.81 -11.83
CA ARG A 219 -26.05 25.00 -12.71
C ARG A 219 -24.84 25.24 -13.60
N LEU A 220 -23.63 25.22 -13.04
CA LEU A 220 -22.38 25.46 -13.77
C LEU A 220 -22.17 24.43 -14.90
N THR A 221 -22.46 23.17 -14.63
CA THR A 221 -22.26 22.07 -15.58
C THR A 221 -23.43 21.87 -16.54
N GLY A 222 -24.58 22.51 -16.27
CA GLY A 222 -25.83 22.30 -17.02
C GLY A 222 -26.47 20.94 -16.82
N HIS A 223 -26.24 20.32 -15.66
CA HIS A 223 -26.73 19.00 -15.26
C HIS A 223 -27.71 19.11 -14.07
N GLU A 224 -28.74 19.95 -14.22
CA GLU A 224 -29.75 20.12 -13.17
C GLU A 224 -30.47 18.81 -12.87
N GLY A 225 -30.49 18.42 -11.60
CA GLY A 225 -31.08 17.14 -11.14
C GLY A 225 -30.24 15.89 -11.43
N GLU A 226 -29.05 16.02 -12.04
CA GLU A 226 -28.11 14.94 -12.24
C GLU A 226 -26.92 15.06 -11.28
N VAL A 227 -26.28 13.92 -10.98
CA VAL A 227 -25.10 13.83 -10.13
C VAL A 227 -24.03 13.00 -10.81
N THR A 228 -22.78 13.20 -10.44
CA THR A 228 -21.65 12.38 -10.92
C THR A 228 -21.47 11.15 -10.06
N SER A 229 -21.75 11.27 -8.77
CA SER A 229 -21.71 10.15 -7.83
C SER A 229 -22.70 10.35 -6.67
N VAL A 230 -23.05 9.24 -6.01
CA VAL A 230 -23.70 9.23 -4.70
C VAL A 230 -22.78 8.54 -3.72
N GLU A 231 -22.44 9.24 -2.66
CA GLU A 231 -21.50 8.80 -1.66
C GLU A 231 -22.23 8.35 -0.39
N LEU A 232 -21.83 7.17 0.12
CA LEU A 232 -22.38 6.59 1.34
C LEU A 232 -21.31 6.49 2.42
N ARG A 233 -21.70 6.81 3.66
CA ARG A 233 -20.96 6.45 4.86
C ARG A 233 -21.59 5.24 5.50
N VAL A 234 -20.76 4.24 5.80
CA VAL A 234 -21.16 2.95 6.37
C VAL A 234 -20.83 2.91 7.85
N SER A 235 -21.71 2.36 8.65
CA SER A 235 -21.49 2.13 10.07
C SER A 235 -20.33 1.17 10.31
N PRO A 236 -19.41 1.48 11.23
CA PRO A 236 -18.26 0.60 11.56
C PRO A 236 -18.68 -0.79 12.05
N LYS A 237 -19.96 -0.96 12.42
CA LYS A 237 -20.52 -2.23 12.91
C LYS A 237 -20.83 -3.23 11.80
N ILE A 238 -20.93 -2.77 10.54
CA ILE A 238 -21.33 -3.58 9.40
C ILE A 238 -20.21 -3.61 8.36
N PRO A 239 -19.85 -4.80 7.83
CA PRO A 239 -18.85 -4.89 6.78
C PRO A 239 -19.31 -4.14 5.52
N VAL A 240 -18.44 -3.27 4.96
CA VAL A 240 -18.71 -2.47 3.75
C VAL A 240 -19.17 -3.36 2.59
N ARG A 241 -18.58 -4.54 2.43
CA ARG A 241 -18.96 -5.52 1.39
C ARG A 241 -20.45 -5.93 1.44
N LYS A 242 -21.04 -6.00 2.65
CA LYS A 242 -22.48 -6.32 2.80
C LYS A 242 -23.32 -5.17 2.27
N VAL A 243 -22.93 -3.93 2.54
CA VAL A 243 -23.62 -2.73 2.05
C VAL A 243 -23.49 -2.62 0.54
N VAL A 244 -22.29 -2.83 -0.02
CA VAL A 244 -22.04 -2.85 -1.47
C VAL A 244 -22.98 -3.84 -2.15
N ALA A 245 -23.07 -5.09 -1.68
CA ALA A 245 -23.94 -6.11 -2.25
C ALA A 245 -25.43 -5.71 -2.17
N SER A 246 -25.85 -5.06 -1.06
CA SER A 246 -27.23 -4.58 -0.90
C SER A 246 -27.56 -3.43 -1.85
N VAL A 247 -26.61 -2.51 -2.08
CA VAL A 247 -26.74 -1.39 -3.02
C VAL A 247 -26.82 -1.91 -4.47
N GLU A 248 -25.93 -2.86 -4.84
CA GLU A 248 -25.94 -3.49 -6.16
C GLU A 248 -27.27 -4.22 -6.44
N ALA A 249 -27.79 -4.95 -5.45
CA ALA A 249 -29.08 -5.62 -5.57
C ALA A 249 -30.25 -4.64 -5.73
N LEU A 250 -30.18 -3.46 -5.11
CA LEU A 250 -31.22 -2.44 -5.17
C LEU A 250 -31.20 -1.66 -6.48
N LEU A 251 -30.02 -1.29 -6.98
CA LEU A 251 -29.88 -0.41 -8.14
C LEU A 251 -29.73 -1.16 -9.48
N GLY A 252 -29.26 -2.42 -9.46
CA GLY A 252 -29.04 -3.23 -10.65
C GLY A 252 -27.85 -2.77 -11.50
N ASN A 253 -27.73 -3.32 -12.73
CA ASN A 253 -26.54 -3.20 -13.60
C ASN A 253 -26.32 -1.82 -14.25
N GLY A 254 -27.20 -0.84 -13.99
CA GLY A 254 -27.05 0.53 -14.54
C GLY A 254 -26.01 1.38 -13.83
N TYR A 255 -25.52 0.94 -12.70
CA TYR A 255 -24.62 1.67 -11.82
C TYR A 255 -23.39 0.83 -11.46
N GLN A 256 -22.30 1.51 -11.16
CA GLN A 256 -21.11 0.90 -10.56
C GLN A 256 -21.10 1.28 -9.09
N VAL A 257 -20.93 0.29 -8.22
CA VAL A 257 -20.85 0.47 -6.78
C VAL A 257 -19.41 0.14 -6.37
N LEU A 258 -18.69 1.14 -5.92
CA LEU A 258 -17.26 1.05 -5.64
C LEU A 258 -17.01 1.18 -4.14
N ASP A 259 -16.26 0.24 -3.57
CA ASP A 259 -15.71 0.40 -2.23
C ASP A 259 -14.46 1.33 -2.25
N GLN A 260 -13.95 1.73 -1.09
CA GLN A 260 -12.79 2.61 -0.96
C GLN A 260 -11.54 2.11 -1.73
N TYR A 261 -11.35 0.79 -1.81
CA TYR A 261 -10.22 0.19 -2.52
C TYR A 261 -10.41 0.23 -4.03
N GLN A 262 -11.64 0.14 -4.48
CA GLN A 262 -12.00 0.16 -5.90
C GLN A 262 -12.00 1.58 -6.46
N GLN A 263 -12.30 2.60 -5.65
CA GLN A 263 -12.23 4.02 -6.03
C GLN A 263 -10.80 4.41 -6.47
N GLU A 264 -9.78 3.85 -5.82
CA GLU A 264 -8.36 4.07 -6.13
C GLU A 264 -7.66 2.77 -6.59
N ALA A 265 -8.38 1.95 -7.36
CA ALA A 265 -7.89 0.64 -7.78
C ALA A 265 -6.53 0.70 -8.48
N ASP A 266 -6.27 1.73 -9.28
CA ASP A 266 -5.01 1.87 -10.02
C ASP A 266 -3.84 2.16 -9.08
N MET A 267 -4.02 3.02 -8.07
CA MET A 267 -3.01 3.26 -7.05
C MET A 267 -2.69 1.98 -6.26
N TYR A 268 -3.73 1.26 -5.80
CA TYR A 268 -3.52 0.00 -5.07
C TYR A 268 -2.88 -1.09 -5.95
N LYS A 269 -3.18 -1.13 -7.25
CA LYS A 269 -2.49 -2.03 -8.20
C LYS A 269 -1.01 -1.69 -8.32
N VAL A 270 -0.66 -0.41 -8.47
CA VAL A 270 0.73 0.04 -8.52
C VAL A 270 1.46 -0.34 -7.23
N MET A 271 0.92 0.01 -6.07
CA MET A 271 1.52 -0.33 -4.77
C MET A 271 1.72 -1.85 -4.59
N ARG A 272 0.75 -2.66 -5.03
CA ARG A 272 0.87 -4.11 -4.99
C ARG A 272 1.95 -4.61 -5.93
N SER A 273 2.04 -4.07 -7.14
CA SER A 273 3.08 -4.44 -8.10
C SER A 273 4.48 -4.07 -7.60
N GLU A 274 4.64 -2.90 -6.98
CA GLU A 274 5.89 -2.48 -6.34
C GLU A 274 6.29 -3.42 -5.20
N LYS A 275 5.36 -3.77 -4.32
CA LYS A 275 5.62 -4.75 -3.24
C LYS A 275 6.15 -6.07 -3.81
N TRP A 276 5.49 -6.60 -4.85
CA TRP A 276 5.90 -7.84 -5.50
C TRP A 276 7.25 -7.72 -6.22
N ALA A 277 7.51 -6.60 -6.89
CA ALA A 277 8.78 -6.35 -7.57
C ALA A 277 9.94 -6.33 -6.57
N ILE A 278 9.79 -5.62 -5.44
CA ILE A 278 10.81 -5.55 -4.41
C ILE A 278 11.00 -6.91 -3.73
N PHE A 279 9.92 -7.62 -3.43
CA PHE A 279 9.99 -8.98 -2.91
C PHE A 279 10.77 -9.91 -3.85
N ALA A 280 10.53 -9.82 -5.16
CA ALA A 280 11.26 -10.59 -6.17
C ALA A 280 12.75 -10.21 -6.23
N ILE A 281 13.08 -8.92 -6.20
CA ILE A 281 14.46 -8.43 -6.19
C ILE A 281 15.21 -8.94 -4.95
N LEU A 282 14.62 -8.81 -3.77
CA LEU A 282 15.24 -9.28 -2.53
C LEU A 282 15.37 -10.79 -2.48
N SER A 283 14.38 -11.52 -3.03
CA SER A 283 14.47 -12.98 -3.18
C SER A 283 15.57 -13.39 -4.14
N PHE A 284 15.80 -12.63 -5.21
CA PHE A 284 16.91 -12.85 -6.14
C PHE A 284 18.27 -12.56 -5.48
N ILE A 285 18.39 -11.52 -4.65
CA ILE A 285 19.59 -11.26 -3.84
C ILE A 285 19.86 -12.42 -2.89
N LEU A 286 18.82 -12.95 -2.24
CA LEU A 286 18.92 -14.14 -1.40
C LEU A 286 19.37 -15.38 -2.20
N LEU A 287 18.89 -15.55 -3.42
CA LEU A 287 19.33 -16.61 -4.32
C LEU A 287 20.83 -16.47 -4.63
N ILE A 288 21.34 -15.27 -4.92
CA ILE A 288 22.77 -15.03 -5.12
C ILE A 288 23.54 -15.37 -3.83
N ALA A 289 23.06 -14.91 -2.68
CA ALA A 289 23.66 -15.23 -1.38
C ALA A 289 23.69 -16.72 -1.10
N SER A 290 22.75 -17.49 -1.62
CA SER A 290 22.70 -18.95 -1.45
C SER A 290 23.85 -19.69 -2.18
N PHE A 291 24.50 -19.08 -3.18
CA PHE A 291 25.70 -19.66 -3.79
C PHE A 291 26.87 -19.77 -2.80
N ASN A 292 26.99 -18.85 -1.82
CA ASN A 292 27.95 -18.99 -0.74
C ASN A 292 27.68 -20.27 0.06
N MET A 293 26.42 -20.64 0.26
CA MET A 293 26.05 -21.87 0.95
C MET A 293 26.44 -23.13 0.16
N ILE A 294 26.35 -23.08 -1.18
CA ILE A 294 26.80 -24.18 -2.06
C ILE A 294 28.32 -24.40 -1.86
N GLY A 295 29.09 -23.32 -1.92
CA GLY A 295 30.55 -23.36 -1.70
C GLY A 295 30.92 -23.88 -0.30
N MET A 296 30.27 -23.34 0.73
CA MET A 296 30.46 -23.77 2.11
C MET A 296 30.17 -25.26 2.28
N MET A 297 29.03 -25.77 1.81
CA MET A 297 28.66 -27.17 1.93
C MET A 297 29.64 -28.09 1.17
N ALA A 298 30.13 -27.65 0.01
CA ALA A 298 31.14 -28.39 -0.74
C ALA A 298 32.47 -28.52 0.04
N VAL A 299 32.97 -27.43 0.60
CA VAL A 299 34.20 -27.42 1.42
C VAL A 299 34.02 -28.24 2.67
N LEU A 300 32.88 -28.13 3.35
CA LEU A 300 32.57 -28.85 4.58
C LEU A 300 32.54 -30.37 4.38
N VAL A 301 31.91 -30.85 3.30
CA VAL A 301 31.89 -32.29 2.97
C VAL A 301 33.30 -32.82 2.66
N LEU A 302 34.13 -32.00 1.98
CA LEU A 302 35.52 -32.38 1.66
C LEU A 302 36.40 -32.43 2.91
N ASP A 303 36.28 -31.45 3.81
CA ASP A 303 37.06 -31.40 5.07
C ASP A 303 36.75 -32.58 5.96
N LYS A 304 35.48 -32.99 6.00
CA LYS A 304 35.02 -34.14 6.82
C LYS A 304 35.21 -35.50 6.14
N LYS A 305 36.02 -35.58 5.04
CA LYS A 305 36.26 -36.83 4.29
C LYS A 305 36.76 -37.96 5.21
N LYS A 306 37.65 -37.67 6.17
CA LYS A 306 38.17 -38.66 7.14
C LYS A 306 37.08 -39.16 8.06
N ASP A 307 36.24 -38.29 8.60
CA ASP A 307 35.12 -38.64 9.47
C ASP A 307 34.10 -39.50 8.73
N VAL A 308 33.81 -39.15 7.45
CA VAL A 308 32.96 -39.94 6.55
C VAL A 308 33.52 -41.36 6.36
N GLY A 309 34.83 -41.51 6.16
CA GLY A 309 35.50 -42.79 6.06
C GLY A 309 35.34 -43.63 7.33
N ILE A 310 35.48 -43.02 8.52
CA ILE A 310 35.28 -43.71 9.82
C ILE A 310 33.84 -44.18 9.97
N PHE A 311 32.83 -43.30 9.65
CA PHE A 311 31.42 -43.72 9.70
C PHE A 311 31.12 -44.87 8.75
N TYR A 312 31.69 -44.85 7.54
CA TYR A 312 31.54 -45.92 6.57
C TYR A 312 32.15 -47.26 7.08
N ALA A 313 33.34 -47.20 7.65
CA ALA A 313 34.00 -48.36 8.26
C ALA A 313 33.21 -48.95 9.44
N MET A 314 32.45 -48.11 10.17
CA MET A 314 31.53 -48.55 11.23
C MET A 314 30.18 -49.06 10.69
N GLY A 315 30.00 -49.18 9.38
CA GLY A 315 28.77 -49.69 8.75
C GLY A 315 27.64 -48.68 8.57
N ALA A 316 27.94 -47.35 8.67
CA ALA A 316 26.91 -46.33 8.43
C ALA A 316 26.53 -46.27 6.95
N GLU A 317 25.21 -46.27 6.69
CA GLU A 317 24.69 -46.11 5.33
C GLU A 317 24.99 -44.72 4.77
N THR A 318 25.14 -44.62 3.45
CA THR A 318 25.32 -43.36 2.74
C THR A 318 24.19 -42.37 2.98
N SER A 319 22.96 -42.87 3.18
CA SER A 319 21.78 -42.12 3.53
C SER A 319 21.90 -41.40 4.88
N PHE A 320 22.54 -42.07 5.86
CA PHE A 320 22.80 -41.48 7.18
C PHE A 320 23.78 -40.32 7.09
N ILE A 321 24.89 -40.52 6.36
CA ILE A 321 25.93 -39.50 6.19
C ILE A 321 25.38 -38.27 5.47
N ARG A 322 24.61 -38.45 4.40
CA ARG A 322 23.90 -37.34 3.71
C ARG A 322 22.96 -36.58 4.65
N LYS A 323 22.19 -37.31 5.49
CA LYS A 323 21.29 -36.68 6.47
C LYS A 323 22.04 -35.82 7.47
N VAL A 324 23.26 -36.16 7.89
CA VAL A 324 24.07 -35.34 8.80
C VAL A 324 24.36 -33.96 8.17
N PHE A 325 24.90 -33.94 6.92
CA PHE A 325 25.22 -32.73 6.24
C PHE A 325 23.98 -31.88 5.89
N VAL A 326 22.89 -32.51 5.48
CA VAL A 326 21.62 -31.80 5.23
C VAL A 326 21.09 -31.16 6.51
N GLN A 327 21.18 -31.86 7.64
CA GLN A 327 20.75 -31.31 8.93
C GLN A 327 21.64 -30.16 9.39
N GLU A 328 22.94 -30.19 9.10
CA GLU A 328 23.87 -29.10 9.37
C GLU A 328 23.52 -27.84 8.54
N GLY A 329 23.30 -28.01 7.23
CA GLY A 329 22.84 -26.91 6.38
C GLY A 329 21.48 -26.34 6.81
N LEU A 330 20.55 -27.20 7.22
CA LEU A 330 19.25 -26.80 7.76
C LEU A 330 19.37 -26.01 9.07
N LEU A 331 20.31 -26.38 9.93
CA LEU A 331 20.61 -25.64 11.15
C LEU A 331 21.14 -24.24 10.84
N ILE A 332 22.08 -24.12 9.89
CA ILE A 332 22.64 -22.83 9.47
C ILE A 332 21.54 -21.95 8.86
N ALA A 333 20.74 -22.50 7.94
CA ALA A 333 19.64 -21.78 7.34
C ALA A 333 18.58 -21.39 8.38
N GLY A 334 18.20 -22.30 9.28
CA GLY A 334 17.21 -22.05 10.33
C GLY A 334 17.68 -21.00 11.33
N VAL A 335 18.91 -21.08 11.82
CA VAL A 335 19.49 -20.12 12.75
C VAL A 335 19.63 -18.76 12.07
N GLY A 336 20.14 -18.72 10.83
CA GLY A 336 20.25 -17.48 10.05
C GLY A 336 18.91 -16.80 9.81
N THR A 337 17.89 -17.57 9.42
CA THR A 337 16.52 -17.07 9.21
C THR A 337 15.90 -16.56 10.51
N PHE A 338 15.99 -17.34 11.59
CA PHE A 338 15.43 -16.93 12.88
C PHE A 338 16.11 -15.67 13.43
N ALA A 339 17.44 -15.63 13.40
CA ALA A 339 18.21 -14.46 13.83
C ALA A 339 17.95 -13.24 12.93
N GLY A 340 17.80 -13.44 11.61
CA GLY A 340 17.44 -12.39 10.66
C GLY A 340 16.05 -11.83 10.91
N MET A 341 15.06 -12.68 11.18
CA MET A 341 13.71 -12.23 11.56
C MET A 341 13.71 -11.48 12.88
N LEU A 342 14.47 -11.96 13.87
CA LEU A 342 14.58 -11.31 15.17
C LEU A 342 15.23 -9.92 15.04
N LEU A 343 16.28 -9.81 14.24
CA LEU A 343 16.93 -8.54 13.94
C LEU A 343 15.97 -7.59 13.21
N GLY A 344 15.28 -8.07 12.17
CA GLY A 344 14.29 -7.30 11.44
C GLY A 344 13.15 -6.82 12.33
N PHE A 345 12.64 -7.71 13.18
CA PHE A 345 11.62 -7.37 14.17
C PHE A 345 12.12 -6.29 15.15
N ALA A 346 13.34 -6.45 15.68
CA ALA A 346 13.92 -5.48 16.60
C ALA A 346 14.07 -4.09 15.96
N VAL A 347 14.52 -4.01 14.70
CA VAL A 347 14.61 -2.75 13.95
C VAL A 347 13.23 -2.12 13.73
N CYS A 348 12.26 -2.90 13.30
CA CYS A 348 10.88 -2.44 13.09
C CYS A 348 10.23 -1.98 14.41
N TRP A 349 10.45 -2.71 15.48
CA TRP A 349 9.98 -2.34 16.80
C TRP A 349 10.64 -1.06 17.33
N ALA A 350 11.96 -0.92 17.15
CA ALA A 350 12.69 0.29 17.49
C ALA A 350 12.18 1.50 16.70
N GLN A 351 11.91 1.36 15.42
CA GLN A 351 11.31 2.41 14.60
C GLN A 351 9.93 2.81 15.13
N LYS A 352 9.08 1.84 15.49
CA LYS A 352 7.73 2.09 16.00
C LYS A 352 7.73 2.78 17.37
N THR A 353 8.74 2.50 18.20
CA THR A 353 8.82 3.03 19.59
C THR A 353 9.57 4.35 19.67
N PHE A 354 10.71 4.44 18.97
CA PHE A 354 11.62 5.60 19.07
C PHE A 354 11.45 6.60 17.93
N HIS A 355 10.65 6.27 16.87
CA HIS A 355 10.42 7.16 15.75
C HIS A 355 11.71 7.70 15.10
N LEU A 356 12.70 6.82 14.91
CA LEU A 356 14.05 7.17 14.44
C LEU A 356 14.03 7.86 13.07
N ILE A 357 13.20 7.35 12.16
CA ILE A 357 13.03 7.89 10.82
C ILE A 357 11.66 8.56 10.75
N ARG A 358 11.62 9.79 10.20
CA ARG A 358 10.40 10.58 10.04
C ARG A 358 10.16 10.91 8.56
N LEU A 359 8.90 11.02 8.17
CA LEU A 359 8.45 11.31 6.82
C LEU A 359 8.31 12.82 6.62
N GLY A 360 9.09 13.39 5.66
CA GLY A 360 8.98 14.77 5.23
C GLY A 360 9.17 15.83 6.32
N ALA A 361 8.90 17.09 5.98
CA ALA A 361 9.02 18.24 6.88
C ALA A 361 7.98 18.24 8.03
N GLY A 362 6.92 17.43 7.93
CA GLY A 362 5.85 17.35 8.94
C GLY A 362 6.16 16.50 10.16
N GLY A 363 7.32 15.87 10.23
CA GLY A 363 7.77 15.11 11.41
C GLY A 363 6.95 13.86 11.76
N THR A 364 6.06 13.38 10.87
CA THR A 364 5.31 12.14 11.09
C THR A 364 6.26 10.95 11.08
N PRO A 365 6.16 10.02 12.05
CA PRO A 365 7.03 8.84 12.08
C PRO A 365 6.80 7.97 10.85
N TYR A 366 7.88 7.40 10.31
CA TYR A 366 7.77 6.49 9.17
C TYR A 366 6.94 5.25 9.57
N PRO A 367 5.85 4.96 8.86
CA PRO A 367 4.93 3.90 9.25
C PRO A 367 5.55 2.52 9.03
N VAL A 368 5.37 1.63 10.00
CA VAL A 368 5.83 0.23 9.92
C VAL A 368 4.73 -0.67 10.47
N GLU A 369 4.31 -1.65 9.68
CA GLU A 369 3.33 -2.66 10.07
C GLU A 369 3.85 -4.07 9.84
N ILE A 370 3.76 -4.91 10.88
CA ILE A 370 4.25 -6.28 10.87
C ILE A 370 3.06 -7.22 10.66
N HIS A 371 3.06 -7.94 9.54
CA HIS A 371 2.05 -8.95 9.24
C HIS A 371 2.61 -10.36 9.41
N GLY A 372 1.90 -11.23 10.15
CA GLY A 372 2.32 -12.62 10.38
C GLY A 372 2.42 -13.44 9.09
N MET A 373 1.61 -13.15 8.07
CA MET A 373 1.68 -13.81 6.77
C MET A 373 2.99 -13.53 6.02
N ASP A 374 3.55 -12.33 6.18
CA ASP A 374 4.84 -12.01 5.56
C ASP A 374 5.98 -12.80 6.21
N MET A 375 5.92 -13.06 7.52
CA MET A 375 6.87 -13.95 8.21
C MET A 375 6.86 -15.37 7.63
N LEU A 376 5.68 -15.91 7.37
CA LEU A 376 5.53 -17.23 6.74
C LEU A 376 6.06 -17.20 5.29
N ALA A 377 5.75 -16.17 4.53
CA ALA A 377 6.23 -16.01 3.15
C ALA A 377 7.76 -15.92 3.09
N ILE A 378 8.38 -15.13 3.96
CA ILE A 378 9.84 -15.01 4.08
C ILE A 378 10.45 -16.38 4.43
N SER A 379 9.91 -17.07 5.44
CA SER A 379 10.38 -18.40 5.83
C SER A 379 10.30 -19.39 4.68
N ALA A 380 9.20 -19.41 3.95
CA ALA A 380 9.00 -20.28 2.80
C ALA A 380 10.01 -19.98 1.68
N VAL A 381 10.23 -18.71 1.34
CA VAL A 381 11.19 -18.33 0.30
C VAL A 381 12.61 -18.69 0.70
N VAL A 382 13.02 -18.39 1.94
CA VAL A 382 14.35 -18.74 2.44
C VAL A 382 14.55 -20.25 2.36
N LEU A 383 13.58 -21.05 2.80
CA LEU A 383 13.66 -22.51 2.71
C LEU A 383 13.69 -23.02 1.27
N CYS A 384 12.84 -22.48 0.39
CA CYS A 384 12.82 -22.86 -1.03
C CYS A 384 14.14 -22.59 -1.75
N ILE A 385 14.86 -21.55 -1.36
CA ILE A 385 16.15 -21.20 -1.97
C ILE A 385 17.31 -21.95 -1.31
N THR A 386 17.33 -22.04 0.02
CA THR A 386 18.45 -22.67 0.75
C THR A 386 18.44 -24.20 0.68
N LEU A 387 17.28 -24.85 0.62
CA LEU A 387 17.19 -26.30 0.49
C LEU A 387 17.89 -26.86 -0.75
N PRO A 388 17.62 -26.39 -1.98
CA PRO A 388 18.36 -26.82 -3.16
C PRO A 388 19.84 -26.48 -3.07
N ALA A 389 20.21 -25.29 -2.55
CA ALA A 389 21.58 -24.85 -2.43
C ALA A 389 22.43 -25.81 -1.55
N MET A 390 21.87 -26.38 -0.48
CA MET A 390 22.57 -27.34 0.35
C MET A 390 22.50 -28.78 -0.20
N LEU A 391 21.38 -29.19 -0.82
CA LEU A 391 21.21 -30.56 -1.30
C LEU A 391 22.11 -30.90 -2.48
N ILE A 392 22.27 -29.97 -3.43
CA ILE A 392 23.05 -30.20 -4.66
C ILE A 392 24.51 -30.61 -4.34
N PRO A 393 25.28 -29.85 -3.54
CA PRO A 393 26.66 -30.24 -3.23
C PRO A 393 26.74 -31.51 -2.36
N VAL A 394 25.86 -31.67 -1.38
CA VAL A 394 25.85 -32.86 -0.51
C VAL A 394 25.63 -34.12 -1.32
N ILE A 395 24.70 -34.16 -2.26
CA ILE A 395 24.44 -35.34 -3.09
C ILE A 395 25.62 -35.59 -4.04
N ARG A 396 26.04 -34.57 -4.82
CA ARG A 396 27.06 -34.75 -5.86
C ARG A 396 28.43 -35.13 -5.29
N ILE A 397 28.85 -34.51 -4.19
CA ILE A 397 30.19 -34.72 -3.62
C ILE A 397 30.22 -36.01 -2.83
N SER A 398 29.16 -36.33 -2.05
CA SER A 398 29.08 -37.58 -1.33
C SER A 398 29.16 -38.80 -2.28
N ASP A 399 28.48 -38.75 -3.44
CA ASP A 399 28.52 -39.82 -4.43
C ASP A 399 29.92 -40.07 -4.99
N ARG A 400 30.68 -39.01 -5.24
CA ARG A 400 32.08 -39.12 -5.69
C ARG A 400 33.00 -39.66 -4.59
N LEU A 401 32.83 -39.24 -3.35
CA LEU A 401 33.61 -39.74 -2.22
C LEU A 401 33.36 -41.23 -1.98
N PHE A 402 32.11 -41.68 -2.04
CA PHE A 402 31.78 -43.10 -1.85
C PHE A 402 32.32 -43.98 -2.99
N LYS A 403 32.32 -43.51 -4.23
CA LYS A 403 32.96 -44.24 -5.34
C LYS A 403 34.46 -44.42 -5.12
N ASN A 404 35.17 -43.38 -4.67
CA ASN A 404 36.60 -43.46 -4.42
C ASN A 404 36.95 -44.36 -3.22
N ILE A 405 36.18 -44.30 -2.11
CA ILE A 405 36.40 -45.15 -0.93
C ILE A 405 36.12 -46.63 -1.23
N ARG A 406 35.30 -46.93 -2.24
CA ARG A 406 34.98 -48.31 -2.66
C ARG A 406 36.07 -48.91 -3.57
N HIS A 407 36.93 -48.11 -4.13
CA HIS A 407 38.04 -48.48 -5.01
C HIS A 407 39.41 -48.46 -4.32
N GLU A 408 39.54 -47.88 -3.11
CA GLU A 408 40.66 -48.07 -2.18
C GLU A 408 40.35 -49.22 -1.22
#